data_03a5c3aec80a6f648a71b3189c428877
#
_entry.id   03a5c3aec80a6f648a71b3189c428877
#
_cell.length_a   1.000
_cell.length_b   1.000
_cell.length_c   1.000
_cell.angle_alpha   90.00
_cell.angle_beta   90.00
_cell.angle_gamma   90.00
#
_symmetry.space_group_name_H-M   'P 1'
#
loop_
_entity.id
_entity.type
_entity.pdbx_description
1 polymer ?
#
loop_
_entity_poly.entity_id
_entity_poly.type
_entity_poly.pdbx_seq_one_letter_code
_entity_poly.pdbx_strand_id
1 'polypeptide(L)'
;MTSITAIAAAVLTAGCSAGLADSTAHVTPTPPVIAATSTTPATGYDGLTGLPLSAYGTSEQDDVLLHRTNEALVARCMQNRGYTSYSGQKKTQTAAKTKEEKEAIHPAGAWGYIGSATAKRLGFHVAVPLPATQGPTGQELKDYNACWDKADKQVPSLAGTRGWKLTQDLFGQSFHQAAADSRVGAARERWSACMSTAGHPADDPEELANGFLNVKKATAKEIAAATADESCTRSSNLAAVYFAVLTGYQQQLISANAKVLTGYKKQVQAQVDRAAHLLAASDTT
;
A
#
# COMPACT_ATOMS: atom_id res chain seq x y z
N MET A 1 -78.26 11.50 36.21
CA MET A 1 -77.13 12.21 36.76
C MET A 1 -75.88 11.48 36.18
N THR A 2 -75.36 12.04 35.11
CA THR A 2 -74.37 11.46 34.27
C THR A 2 -73.04 12.21 34.47
N SER A 3 -72.03 11.54 35.02
CA SER A 3 -70.72 12.10 35.23
C SER A 3 -69.87 11.86 33.98
N ILE A 4 -69.30 12.90 33.44
CA ILE A 4 -68.42 12.91 32.27
C ILE A 4 -66.99 12.93 32.84
N THR A 5 -66.23 11.87 32.55
CA THR A 5 -64.80 11.77 32.91
C THR A 5 -63.98 12.21 31.71
N ALA A 6 -63.22 13.30 31.84
CA ALA A 6 -62.31 13.79 30.82
C ALA A 6 -61.00 12.99 30.84
N ILE A 7 -60.61 12.39 29.71
CA ILE A 7 -59.34 11.71 29.49
C ILE A 7 -58.37 12.72 28.90
N ALA A 8 -57.32 13.08 29.62
CA ALA A 8 -56.22 13.89 29.14
C ALA A 8 -55.25 12.99 28.38
N ALA A 9 -55.08 13.19 27.06
CA ALA A 9 -54.10 12.52 26.24
C ALA A 9 -52.75 13.24 26.38
N ALA A 10 -51.77 12.58 27.03
CA ALA A 10 -50.40 13.04 27.04
C ALA A 10 -49.69 12.63 25.72
N VAL A 11 -49.36 13.63 24.89
CA VAL A 11 -48.56 13.44 23.68
C VAL A 11 -47.08 13.34 24.11
N LEU A 12 -46.56 12.13 24.11
CA LEU A 12 -45.12 11.86 24.25
C LEU A 12 -44.48 12.12 22.87
N THR A 13 -43.83 13.27 22.70
CA THR A 13 -42.92 13.51 21.59
C THR A 13 -41.62 12.72 21.82
N ALA A 14 -41.56 11.52 21.24
CA ALA A 14 -40.30 10.78 21.10
C ALA A 14 -39.41 11.54 20.14
N GLY A 15 -38.48 12.33 20.67
CA GLY A 15 -37.38 12.90 19.89
C GLY A 15 -36.46 11.77 19.40
N CYS A 16 -36.63 11.35 18.16
CA CYS A 16 -35.65 10.57 17.44
C CYS A 16 -34.43 11.45 17.20
N SER A 17 -33.47 11.46 18.13
CA SER A 17 -32.08 11.80 17.82
C SER A 17 -31.55 10.70 16.90
N ALA A 18 -31.74 10.89 15.58
CA ALA A 18 -31.04 10.12 14.57
C ALA A 18 -29.54 10.47 14.68
N GLY A 19 -28.84 9.81 15.58
CA GLY A 19 -27.41 9.64 15.49
C GLY A 19 -27.15 8.98 14.14
N LEU A 20 -26.67 9.77 13.17
CA LEU A 20 -26.16 9.26 11.92
C LEU A 20 -24.95 8.39 12.27
N ALA A 21 -25.19 7.14 12.62
CA ALA A 21 -24.19 6.12 12.59
C ALA A 21 -23.75 6.03 11.12
N ASP A 22 -22.58 6.58 10.84
CA ASP A 22 -21.97 6.60 9.53
C ASP A 22 -21.48 5.17 9.25
N SER A 23 -22.42 4.24 8.98
CA SER A 23 -22.16 2.84 8.73
C SER A 23 -21.42 2.69 7.41
N THR A 24 -20.28 1.98 7.43
CA THR A 24 -19.64 1.49 6.22
C THR A 24 -20.60 0.53 5.53
N ALA A 25 -20.85 0.73 4.25
CA ALA A 25 -21.73 -0.15 3.49
C ALA A 25 -21.01 -1.48 3.20
N HIS A 26 -21.54 -2.56 3.76
CA HIS A 26 -21.15 -3.90 3.34
C HIS A 26 -21.86 -4.24 2.03
N VAL A 27 -21.17 -4.00 0.91
CA VAL A 27 -21.66 -4.34 -0.43
C VAL A 27 -20.88 -5.54 -0.92
N THR A 28 -21.60 -6.56 -1.42
CA THR A 28 -21.00 -7.63 -2.19
C THR A 28 -20.95 -7.19 -3.65
N PRO A 29 -19.77 -6.87 -4.20
CA PRO A 29 -19.69 -6.43 -5.58
C PRO A 29 -20.00 -7.58 -6.55
N THR A 30 -20.55 -7.23 -7.70
CA THR A 30 -20.84 -8.19 -8.78
C THR A 30 -19.69 -8.22 -9.80
N PRO A 31 -19.52 -9.31 -10.58
CA PRO A 31 -18.49 -9.39 -11.61
C PRO A 31 -18.54 -8.16 -12.54
N PRO A 32 -17.47 -7.35 -12.61
CA PRO A 32 -17.49 -6.13 -13.40
C PRO A 32 -17.43 -6.41 -14.90
N VAL A 33 -17.96 -5.50 -15.71
CA VAL A 33 -17.70 -5.50 -17.14
C VAL A 33 -16.27 -5.01 -17.36
N ILE A 34 -15.45 -5.80 -18.06
CA ILE A 34 -14.08 -5.42 -18.43
C ILE A 34 -13.97 -5.27 -19.94
N ALA A 35 -13.08 -4.40 -20.41
CA ALA A 35 -12.81 -4.26 -21.84
C ALA A 35 -12.21 -5.55 -22.42
N ALA A 36 -12.53 -5.89 -23.65
CA ALA A 36 -11.98 -7.04 -24.34
C ALA A 36 -10.44 -6.97 -24.48
N THR A 37 -9.91 -5.74 -24.58
CA THR A 37 -8.47 -5.46 -24.61
C THR A 37 -8.13 -4.61 -23.39
N SER A 38 -7.64 -5.25 -22.34
CA SER A 38 -7.12 -4.55 -21.16
C SER A 38 -5.61 -4.36 -21.29
N THR A 39 -5.13 -3.21 -20.86
CA THR A 39 -3.69 -2.92 -20.88
C THR A 39 -2.98 -3.69 -19.76
N THR A 40 -1.93 -4.42 -20.12
CA THR A 40 -1.05 -5.05 -19.13
C THR A 40 -0.19 -3.98 -18.47
N PRO A 41 -0.19 -3.83 -17.14
CA PRO A 41 0.75 -2.95 -16.45
C PRO A 41 2.20 -3.32 -16.75
N ALA A 42 3.12 -2.37 -16.64
CA ALA A 42 4.54 -2.65 -16.87
C ALA A 42 5.12 -3.59 -15.82
N THR A 43 4.67 -3.46 -14.58
CA THR A 43 4.98 -4.34 -13.44
C THR A 43 3.72 -4.58 -12.60
N GLY A 44 3.75 -5.57 -11.73
CA GLY A 44 2.69 -5.78 -10.72
C GLY A 44 2.57 -4.59 -9.77
N TYR A 45 3.70 -3.95 -9.43
CA TYR A 45 3.72 -2.74 -8.60
C TYR A 45 2.99 -1.57 -9.28
N ASP A 46 3.27 -1.33 -10.58
CA ASP A 46 2.55 -0.29 -11.36
C ASP A 46 1.06 -0.60 -11.44
N GLY A 47 0.71 -1.89 -11.56
CA GLY A 47 -0.67 -2.33 -11.53
C GLY A 47 -1.35 -2.01 -10.20
N LEU A 48 -0.69 -2.26 -9.08
CA LEU A 48 -1.22 -1.99 -7.72
C LEU A 48 -1.35 -0.50 -7.45
N THR A 49 -0.32 0.29 -7.78
CA THR A 49 -0.34 1.76 -7.56
C THR A 49 -1.34 2.47 -8.45
N GLY A 50 -1.65 1.92 -9.63
CA GLY A 50 -2.68 2.41 -10.55
C GLY A 50 -4.12 2.05 -10.17
N LEU A 51 -4.36 1.30 -9.10
CA LEU A 51 -5.70 0.90 -8.68
C LEU A 51 -6.51 2.09 -8.14
N PRO A 52 -7.85 2.09 -8.33
CA PRO A 52 -8.71 3.19 -7.87
C PRO A 52 -8.62 3.48 -6.38
N LEU A 53 -8.46 2.46 -5.52
CA LEU A 53 -8.31 2.65 -4.07
C LEU A 53 -6.97 3.28 -3.69
N SER A 54 -5.92 3.12 -4.50
CA SER A 54 -4.61 3.74 -4.25
C SER A 54 -4.69 5.27 -4.25
N ALA A 55 -5.66 5.86 -4.98
CA ALA A 55 -5.90 7.30 -5.00
C ALA A 55 -6.42 7.88 -3.66
N TYR A 56 -6.74 7.04 -2.68
CA TYR A 56 -7.17 7.46 -1.34
C TYR A 56 -6.04 7.42 -0.29
N GLY A 57 -4.89 6.84 -0.63
CA GLY A 57 -3.68 6.89 0.18
C GLY A 57 -2.76 8.05 -0.20
N THR A 58 -1.54 8.01 0.32
CA THR A 58 -0.43 8.89 -0.06
C THR A 58 0.16 8.46 -1.40
N SER A 59 0.67 9.40 -2.18
CA SER A 59 1.53 9.13 -3.32
C SER A 59 2.97 8.88 -2.86
N GLU A 60 3.83 8.35 -3.74
CA GLU A 60 5.27 8.21 -3.44
C GLU A 60 5.91 9.56 -3.09
N GLN A 61 5.53 10.65 -3.77
CA GLN A 61 6.00 11.99 -3.45
C GLN A 61 5.53 12.46 -2.07
N ASP A 62 4.28 12.16 -1.69
CA ASP A 62 3.75 12.46 -0.37
C ASP A 62 4.51 11.70 0.72
N ASP A 63 4.79 10.41 0.50
CA ASP A 63 5.55 9.58 1.43
C ASP A 63 6.98 10.11 1.63
N VAL A 64 7.66 10.51 0.56
CA VAL A 64 8.96 11.17 0.62
C VAL A 64 8.88 12.48 1.41
N LEU A 65 7.85 13.30 1.18
CA LEU A 65 7.65 14.57 1.90
C LEU A 65 7.40 14.33 3.39
N LEU A 66 6.51 13.41 3.74
CA LEU A 66 6.18 13.04 5.12
C LEU A 66 7.43 12.52 5.86
N HIS A 67 8.20 11.65 5.20
CA HIS A 67 9.45 11.12 5.76
C HIS A 67 10.49 12.22 6.02
N ARG A 68 10.75 13.07 5.03
CA ARG A 68 11.68 14.21 5.16
C ARG A 68 11.25 15.17 6.26
N THR A 69 9.96 15.44 6.38
CA THR A 69 9.43 16.31 7.43
C THR A 69 9.69 15.73 8.82
N ASN A 70 9.39 14.43 9.00
CA ASN A 70 9.65 13.75 10.27
C ASN A 70 11.14 13.76 10.61
N GLU A 71 12.02 13.45 9.66
CA GLU A 71 13.47 13.51 9.86
C GLU A 71 13.95 14.92 10.26
N ALA A 72 13.44 15.97 9.62
CA ALA A 72 13.80 17.36 9.97
C ALA A 72 13.34 17.75 11.38
N LEU A 73 12.12 17.35 11.76
CA LEU A 73 11.59 17.59 13.11
C LEU A 73 12.39 16.84 14.18
N VAL A 74 12.74 15.59 13.91
CA VAL A 74 13.57 14.77 14.81
C VAL A 74 14.97 15.36 14.92
N ALA A 75 15.59 15.76 13.81
CA ALA A 75 16.92 16.34 13.80
C ALA A 75 16.98 17.62 14.65
N ARG A 76 16.03 18.52 14.49
CA ARG A 76 15.93 19.75 15.30
C ARG A 76 15.74 19.43 16.79
N CYS A 77 14.89 18.46 17.12
CA CYS A 77 14.68 18.05 18.51
C CYS A 77 15.96 17.45 19.12
N MET A 78 16.71 16.65 18.38
CA MET A 78 17.98 16.06 18.81
C MET A 78 19.06 17.14 19.03
N GLN A 79 19.17 18.10 18.11
CA GLN A 79 20.07 19.24 18.22
C GLN A 79 19.80 20.07 19.50
N ASN A 80 18.52 20.31 19.80
CA ASN A 80 18.09 21.02 21.02
C ASN A 80 18.37 20.22 22.31
N ARG A 81 18.66 18.92 22.20
CA ARG A 81 19.09 18.04 23.31
C ARG A 81 20.62 17.93 23.44
N GLY A 82 21.38 18.70 22.65
CA GLY A 82 22.83 18.71 22.67
C GLY A 82 23.54 17.88 21.63
N TYR A 83 22.79 17.16 20.77
CA TYR A 83 23.35 16.44 19.63
C TYR A 83 23.51 17.36 18.43
N THR A 84 24.35 18.40 18.58
CA THR A 84 24.47 19.56 17.66
C THR A 84 24.83 19.17 16.21
N SER A 85 25.51 18.04 16.01
CA SER A 85 25.86 17.51 14.68
C SER A 85 24.82 16.55 14.11
N TYR A 86 23.68 16.36 14.78
CA TYR A 86 22.66 15.45 14.30
C TYR A 86 21.95 16.05 13.07
N SER A 87 22.08 15.40 11.93
CA SER A 87 21.48 15.80 10.64
C SER A 87 20.52 14.75 10.07
N GLY A 88 19.84 14.04 10.94
CA GLY A 88 19.12 12.83 10.59
C GLY A 88 19.95 11.57 10.92
N GLN A 89 19.57 10.44 10.38
CA GLN A 89 20.35 9.21 10.60
C GLN A 89 21.79 9.39 10.10
N LYS A 90 22.78 9.15 10.97
CA LYS A 90 24.20 9.25 10.61
C LYS A 90 24.45 8.36 9.38
N LYS A 91 24.76 8.97 8.24
CA LYS A 91 25.31 8.27 7.11
C LYS A 91 26.70 7.75 7.50
N THR A 92 26.79 6.58 8.10
CA THR A 92 28.07 5.90 8.19
C THR A 92 28.43 5.51 6.77
N GLN A 93 29.34 6.25 6.17
CA GLN A 93 30.06 5.83 4.98
C GLN A 93 30.95 4.66 5.34
N THR A 94 30.34 3.51 5.58
CA THR A 94 31.07 2.28 5.36
C THR A 94 31.19 2.20 3.85
N ALA A 95 32.39 2.41 3.33
CA ALA A 95 32.66 2.34 1.91
C ALA A 95 32.27 0.93 1.43
N ALA A 96 31.03 0.78 0.96
CA ALA A 96 30.60 -0.43 0.31
C ALA A 96 31.53 -0.63 -0.90
N LYS A 97 32.31 -1.69 -0.89
CA LYS A 97 33.40 -1.92 -1.84
C LYS A 97 32.88 -2.37 -3.21
N THR A 98 31.70 -3.00 -3.25
CA THR A 98 31.08 -3.51 -4.47
C THR A 98 29.65 -3.00 -4.62
N LYS A 99 29.09 -3.12 -5.83
CA LYS A 99 27.67 -2.77 -6.08
C LYS A 99 26.74 -3.67 -5.29
N GLU A 100 27.09 -4.95 -5.12
CA GLU A 100 26.34 -5.93 -4.35
C GLU A 100 26.35 -5.64 -2.85
N GLU A 101 27.40 -4.97 -2.33
CA GLU A 101 27.46 -4.52 -0.93
C GLU A 101 26.62 -3.26 -0.68
N LYS A 102 26.21 -2.56 -1.74
CA LYS A 102 25.39 -1.33 -1.65
C LYS A 102 23.90 -1.60 -1.75
N GLU A 103 23.51 -2.75 -2.25
CA GLU A 103 22.14 -3.13 -2.50
C GLU A 103 21.85 -4.50 -1.90
N ALA A 104 20.72 -4.64 -1.22
CA ALA A 104 20.14 -5.94 -0.88
C ALA A 104 19.06 -6.28 -1.91
N ILE A 105 18.88 -7.57 -2.18
CA ILE A 105 17.72 -8.02 -2.93
C ILE A 105 16.60 -8.37 -1.97
N HIS A 106 15.37 -7.94 -2.31
CA HIS A 106 14.15 -8.24 -1.59
C HIS A 106 13.12 -8.86 -2.53
N PRO A 107 12.24 -9.73 -2.04
CA PRO A 107 11.13 -10.23 -2.85
C PRO A 107 10.36 -9.09 -3.50
N ALA A 108 9.97 -9.26 -4.77
CA ALA A 108 9.25 -8.25 -5.53
C ALA A 108 7.79 -8.03 -5.07
N GLY A 109 7.34 -8.81 -4.08
CA GLY A 109 5.98 -8.78 -3.57
C GLY A 109 5.03 -9.68 -4.35
N ALA A 110 3.75 -9.57 -4.05
CA ALA A 110 2.71 -10.37 -4.68
C ALA A 110 2.80 -10.27 -6.20
N TRP A 111 2.69 -11.44 -6.85
CA TRP A 111 2.70 -11.62 -8.31
C TRP A 111 4.05 -11.70 -8.99
N GLY A 112 5.18 -11.49 -8.33
CA GLY A 112 6.51 -11.66 -8.94
C GLY A 112 6.74 -10.91 -10.26
N TYR A 113 5.72 -10.23 -10.79
CA TYR A 113 5.68 -9.55 -12.07
C TYR A 113 6.39 -8.20 -11.99
N ILE A 114 7.68 -8.21 -12.26
CA ILE A 114 8.57 -7.06 -12.02
C ILE A 114 9.13 -6.40 -13.28
N GLY A 115 8.64 -6.82 -14.45
CA GLY A 115 9.11 -6.35 -15.76
C GLY A 115 10.33 -7.14 -16.27
N SER A 116 10.35 -7.37 -17.57
CA SER A 116 11.29 -8.29 -18.22
C SER A 116 12.77 -7.96 -17.99
N ALA A 117 13.13 -6.68 -17.90
CA ALA A 117 14.52 -6.26 -17.65
C ALA A 117 14.98 -6.64 -16.24
N THR A 118 14.12 -6.44 -15.25
CA THR A 118 14.41 -6.79 -13.85
C THR A 118 14.41 -8.29 -13.64
N ALA A 119 13.43 -9.02 -14.19
CA ALA A 119 13.35 -10.47 -14.12
C ALA A 119 14.63 -11.14 -14.65
N LYS A 120 15.16 -10.69 -15.78
CA LYS A 120 16.44 -11.18 -16.35
C LYS A 120 17.66 -10.93 -15.47
N ARG A 121 17.61 -9.95 -14.58
CA ARG A 121 18.74 -9.57 -13.73
C ARG A 121 18.61 -10.08 -12.30
N LEU A 122 17.41 -10.02 -11.75
CA LEU A 122 17.14 -10.24 -10.31
C LEU A 122 16.14 -11.36 -10.03
N GLY A 123 15.67 -12.07 -11.06
CA GLY A 123 14.65 -13.09 -10.85
C GLY A 123 13.35 -12.45 -10.31
N PHE A 124 12.85 -12.96 -9.20
CA PHE A 124 11.66 -12.44 -8.49
C PHE A 124 12.00 -11.40 -7.40
N HIS A 125 13.17 -10.78 -7.49
CA HIS A 125 13.65 -9.80 -6.51
C HIS A 125 13.80 -8.41 -7.10
N VAL A 126 13.74 -7.41 -6.22
CA VAL A 126 14.09 -6.02 -6.52
C VAL A 126 15.35 -5.64 -5.75
N ALA A 127 16.18 -4.78 -6.32
CA ALA A 127 17.32 -4.22 -5.62
C ALA A 127 16.86 -3.06 -4.74
N VAL A 128 17.20 -3.13 -3.46
CA VAL A 128 16.92 -2.07 -2.48
C VAL A 128 18.26 -1.55 -1.95
N PRO A 129 18.52 -0.24 -2.02
CA PRO A 129 19.72 0.34 -1.43
C PRO A 129 19.81 -0.02 0.05
N LEU A 130 20.95 -0.55 0.48
CA LEU A 130 21.20 -0.77 1.90
C LEU A 130 21.33 0.59 2.59
N PRO A 131 20.62 0.81 3.72
CA PRO A 131 20.79 2.03 4.48
C PRO A 131 22.23 2.12 4.98
N ALA A 132 22.93 3.20 4.59
CA ALA A 132 24.30 3.49 5.03
C ALA A 132 24.33 4.05 6.46
N THR A 133 23.40 3.66 7.34
CA THR A 133 23.21 4.29 8.64
C THR A 133 23.30 3.28 9.77
N GLN A 134 24.15 3.59 10.77
CA GLN A 134 23.98 2.99 12.10
C GLN A 134 22.98 3.86 12.88
N GLY A 135 21.93 3.22 13.38
CA GLY A 135 20.97 3.90 14.24
C GLY A 135 21.61 4.36 15.57
N PRO A 136 20.99 5.29 16.26
CA PRO A 136 21.40 5.71 17.60
C PRO A 136 21.34 4.54 18.58
N THR A 137 22.17 4.58 19.62
CA THR A 137 22.23 3.55 20.67
C THR A 137 22.22 4.19 22.08
N GLY A 138 21.95 3.41 23.10
CA GLY A 138 22.03 3.87 24.49
C GLY A 138 21.12 5.06 24.80
N GLN A 139 21.68 6.14 25.37
CA GLN A 139 20.93 7.35 25.71
C GLN A 139 20.45 8.10 24.45
N GLU A 140 21.30 8.13 23.41
CA GLU A 140 20.94 8.75 22.12
C GLU A 140 19.67 8.11 21.51
N LEU A 141 19.51 6.78 21.62
CA LEU A 141 18.29 6.10 21.16
C LEU A 141 17.05 6.52 21.95
N LYS A 142 17.16 6.67 23.26
CA LYS A 142 16.04 7.14 24.10
C LYS A 142 15.61 8.54 23.72
N ASP A 143 16.58 9.42 23.50
CA ASP A 143 16.34 10.80 23.09
C ASP A 143 15.77 10.88 21.67
N TYR A 144 16.25 10.02 20.77
CA TYR A 144 15.73 9.88 19.42
C TYR A 144 14.26 9.44 19.44
N ASN A 145 13.91 8.39 20.20
CA ASN A 145 12.53 7.94 20.30
C ASN A 145 11.61 9.02 20.87
N ALA A 146 12.06 9.74 21.91
CA ALA A 146 11.28 10.85 22.45
C ALA A 146 11.14 12.03 21.47
N CYS A 147 12.11 12.26 20.59
CA CYS A 147 12.02 13.24 19.51
C CYS A 147 11.09 12.77 18.39
N TRP A 148 11.12 11.46 18.08
CA TRP A 148 10.18 10.86 17.13
C TRP A 148 8.74 11.01 17.60
N ASP A 149 8.44 10.69 18.88
CA ASP A 149 7.11 10.86 19.47
C ASP A 149 6.62 12.33 19.41
N LYS A 150 7.53 13.29 19.49
CA LYS A 150 7.19 14.71 19.31
C LYS A 150 6.92 15.08 17.87
N ALA A 151 7.67 14.51 16.93
CA ALA A 151 7.45 14.70 15.49
C ALA A 151 6.10 14.10 15.07
N ASP A 152 5.81 12.88 15.51
CA ASP A 152 4.54 12.18 15.22
C ASP A 152 3.31 12.97 15.72
N LYS A 153 3.41 13.64 16.87
CA LYS A 153 2.33 14.53 17.33
C LYS A 153 2.10 15.74 16.44
N GLN A 154 3.11 16.18 15.67
CA GLN A 154 2.99 17.31 14.75
C GLN A 154 2.44 16.88 13.41
N VAL A 155 2.78 15.66 12.96
CA VAL A 155 2.27 15.03 11.72
C VAL A 155 1.73 13.65 12.08
N PRO A 156 0.54 13.56 12.74
CA PRO A 156 0.03 12.29 13.23
C PRO A 156 -0.20 11.30 12.10
N SER A 157 0.21 10.04 12.33
CA SER A 157 -0.11 8.95 11.41
C SER A 157 -1.63 8.75 11.30
N LEU A 158 -2.10 8.51 10.10
CA LEU A 158 -3.50 8.15 9.85
C LEU A 158 -3.75 6.64 9.96
N ALA A 159 -2.71 5.84 10.19
CA ALA A 159 -2.86 4.40 10.41
C ALA A 159 -3.82 4.12 11.59
N GLY A 160 -4.68 3.13 11.40
CA GLY A 160 -5.68 2.76 12.41
C GLY A 160 -6.91 3.67 12.48
N THR A 161 -6.95 4.81 11.76
CA THR A 161 -8.18 5.60 11.63
C THR A 161 -9.26 4.81 10.87
N ARG A 162 -10.51 5.24 11.03
CA ARG A 162 -11.65 4.60 10.35
C ARG A 162 -11.47 4.57 8.81
N GLY A 163 -11.01 5.67 8.22
CA GLY A 163 -10.82 5.76 6.78
C GLY A 163 -9.71 4.85 6.30
N TRP A 164 -8.59 4.79 7.03
CA TRP A 164 -7.49 3.88 6.76
C TRP A 164 -7.94 2.41 6.83
N LYS A 165 -8.61 2.01 7.92
CA LYS A 165 -9.13 0.64 8.09
C LYS A 165 -10.07 0.26 6.95
N LEU A 166 -11.03 1.14 6.63
CA LEU A 166 -11.94 0.91 5.52
C LEU A 166 -11.18 0.70 4.21
N THR A 167 -10.18 1.53 3.91
CA THR A 167 -9.39 1.38 2.68
C THR A 167 -8.69 0.03 2.63
N GLN A 168 -8.08 -0.43 3.74
CA GLN A 168 -7.46 -1.75 3.82
C GLN A 168 -8.48 -2.89 3.64
N ASP A 169 -9.64 -2.79 4.28
CA ASP A 169 -10.72 -3.78 4.17
C ASP A 169 -11.23 -3.89 2.73
N LEU A 170 -11.40 -2.75 2.03
CA LEU A 170 -11.85 -2.71 0.65
C LEU A 170 -10.79 -3.25 -0.32
N PHE A 171 -9.49 -3.00 -0.06
CA PHE A 171 -8.42 -3.68 -0.79
C PHE A 171 -8.51 -5.18 -0.62
N GLY A 172 -8.56 -5.69 0.62
CA GLY A 172 -8.69 -7.11 0.91
C GLY A 172 -9.91 -7.74 0.24
N GLN A 173 -11.07 -7.09 0.34
CA GLN A 173 -12.30 -7.55 -0.30
C GLN A 173 -12.15 -7.60 -1.84
N SER A 174 -11.58 -6.58 -2.46
CA SER A 174 -11.39 -6.53 -3.92
C SER A 174 -10.42 -7.60 -4.42
N PHE A 175 -9.32 -7.86 -3.70
CA PHE A 175 -8.38 -8.93 -4.02
C PHE A 175 -9.06 -10.31 -3.94
N HIS A 176 -9.83 -10.54 -2.88
CA HIS A 176 -10.56 -11.80 -2.72
C HIS A 176 -11.56 -12.04 -3.87
N GLN A 177 -12.32 -11.01 -4.26
CA GLN A 177 -13.26 -11.09 -5.36
C GLN A 177 -12.56 -11.30 -6.71
N ALA A 178 -11.43 -10.63 -6.96
CA ALA A 178 -10.66 -10.82 -8.17
C ALA A 178 -10.05 -12.22 -8.27
N ALA A 179 -9.54 -12.78 -7.16
CA ALA A 179 -9.01 -14.14 -7.12
C ALA A 179 -10.10 -15.20 -7.42
N ALA A 180 -11.34 -14.94 -7.01
CA ALA A 180 -12.48 -15.84 -7.25
C ALA A 180 -13.15 -15.64 -8.63
N ASP A 181 -12.77 -14.62 -9.40
CA ASP A 181 -13.37 -14.33 -10.70
C ASP A 181 -12.95 -15.37 -11.75
N SER A 182 -13.93 -15.98 -12.41
CA SER A 182 -13.70 -17.06 -13.38
C SER A 182 -12.80 -16.65 -14.55
N ARG A 183 -12.79 -15.37 -14.93
CA ARG A 183 -11.93 -14.85 -16.02
C ARG A 183 -10.47 -14.83 -15.60
N VAL A 184 -10.20 -14.49 -14.33
CA VAL A 184 -8.86 -14.56 -13.73
C VAL A 184 -8.43 -16.02 -13.63
N GLY A 185 -9.33 -16.92 -13.17
CA GLY A 185 -9.09 -18.35 -13.16
C GLY A 185 -8.69 -18.90 -14.54
N ALA A 186 -9.48 -18.61 -15.58
CA ALA A 186 -9.17 -19.02 -16.93
C ALA A 186 -7.86 -18.44 -17.50
N ALA A 187 -7.50 -17.22 -17.12
CA ALA A 187 -6.22 -16.61 -17.49
C ALA A 187 -5.04 -17.29 -16.77
N ARG A 188 -5.21 -17.66 -15.50
CA ARG A 188 -4.22 -18.40 -14.71
C ARG A 188 -4.01 -19.82 -15.26
N GLU A 189 -5.06 -20.52 -15.67
CA GLU A 189 -4.92 -21.82 -16.34
C GLU A 189 -4.07 -21.74 -17.62
N ARG A 190 -4.28 -20.70 -18.45
CA ARG A 190 -3.45 -20.46 -19.65
C ARG A 190 -2.00 -20.15 -19.28
N TRP A 191 -1.79 -19.37 -18.22
CA TRP A 191 -0.46 -19.06 -17.69
C TRP A 191 0.25 -20.35 -17.22
N SER A 192 -0.42 -21.18 -16.42
CA SER A 192 0.13 -22.46 -15.92
C SER A 192 0.52 -23.40 -17.07
N ALA A 193 -0.34 -23.53 -18.10
CA ALA A 193 -0.01 -24.31 -19.30
C ALA A 193 1.23 -23.75 -20.05
N CYS A 194 1.36 -22.44 -20.15
CA CYS A 194 2.54 -21.79 -20.73
C CYS A 194 3.79 -22.08 -19.90
N MET A 195 3.72 -21.94 -18.58
CA MET A 195 4.85 -22.21 -17.66
C MET A 195 5.31 -23.66 -17.73
N SER A 196 4.37 -24.60 -17.82
CA SER A 196 4.67 -26.02 -18.01
C SER A 196 5.41 -26.26 -19.33
N THR A 197 4.96 -25.61 -20.41
CA THR A 197 5.63 -25.68 -21.73
C THR A 197 7.03 -25.07 -21.70
N ALA A 198 7.23 -24.00 -20.91
CA ALA A 198 8.53 -23.35 -20.70
C ALA A 198 9.48 -24.13 -19.78
N GLY A 199 9.05 -25.28 -19.23
CA GLY A 199 9.86 -26.11 -18.34
C GLY A 199 9.91 -25.63 -16.88
N HIS A 200 8.97 -24.75 -16.49
CA HIS A 200 8.82 -24.20 -15.14
C HIS A 200 7.39 -24.43 -14.63
N PRO A 201 6.92 -25.70 -14.49
CA PRO A 201 5.55 -25.97 -14.09
C PRO A 201 5.20 -25.32 -12.75
N ALA A 202 4.10 -24.56 -12.74
CA ALA A 202 3.55 -23.89 -11.58
C ALA A 202 2.05 -23.64 -11.81
N ASP A 203 1.27 -23.64 -10.75
CA ASP A 203 -0.18 -23.43 -10.81
C ASP A 203 -0.58 -21.99 -10.40
N ASP A 204 0.31 -21.29 -9.71
CA ASP A 204 0.09 -19.93 -9.23
C ASP A 204 1.38 -19.09 -9.30
N PRO A 205 1.33 -17.85 -9.84
CA PRO A 205 2.50 -16.98 -9.95
C PRO A 205 3.07 -16.58 -8.59
N GLU A 206 2.23 -16.37 -7.58
CA GLU A 206 2.68 -15.98 -6.24
C GLU A 206 3.40 -17.15 -5.55
N GLU A 207 2.85 -18.36 -5.64
CA GLU A 207 3.52 -19.56 -5.10
C GLU A 207 4.87 -19.81 -5.79
N LEU A 208 4.95 -19.61 -7.10
CA LEU A 208 6.20 -19.70 -7.84
C LEU A 208 7.24 -18.71 -7.31
N ALA A 209 6.88 -17.44 -7.18
CA ALA A 209 7.76 -16.39 -6.67
C ALA A 209 8.17 -16.66 -5.21
N ASN A 210 7.23 -17.08 -4.37
CA ASN A 210 7.46 -17.43 -2.96
C ASN A 210 8.47 -18.58 -2.79
N GLY A 211 8.60 -19.46 -3.76
CA GLY A 211 9.63 -20.50 -3.78
C GLY A 211 11.08 -19.97 -3.78
N PHE A 212 11.27 -18.69 -4.07
CA PHE A 212 12.59 -18.04 -4.15
C PHE A 212 12.82 -16.95 -3.08
N LEU A 213 11.93 -16.78 -2.10
CA LEU A 213 12.00 -15.68 -1.10
C LEU A 213 13.29 -15.64 -0.28
N ASN A 214 13.89 -16.77 0.00
CA ASN A 214 14.98 -16.90 0.96
C ASN A 214 16.39 -16.90 0.30
N VAL A 215 16.51 -16.53 -0.97
CA VAL A 215 17.80 -16.46 -1.63
C VAL A 215 18.47 -15.09 -1.40
N LYS A 216 19.78 -15.10 -1.17
CA LYS A 216 20.58 -13.87 -1.00
C LYS A 216 20.98 -13.23 -2.34
N LYS A 217 20.98 -14.02 -3.41
CA LYS A 217 21.26 -13.61 -4.78
C LYS A 217 20.35 -14.38 -5.71
N ALA A 218 19.85 -13.73 -6.74
CA ALA A 218 19.07 -14.41 -7.77
C ALA A 218 19.91 -15.52 -8.43
N THR A 219 19.39 -16.73 -8.41
CA THR A 219 20.04 -17.89 -9.04
C THR A 219 19.68 -17.97 -10.52
N ALA A 220 20.50 -18.69 -11.31
CA ALA A 220 20.17 -18.92 -12.72
C ALA A 220 18.81 -19.62 -12.90
N LYS A 221 18.44 -20.53 -11.98
CA LYS A 221 17.13 -21.20 -11.98
C LYS A 221 16.00 -20.21 -11.75
N GLU A 222 16.15 -19.30 -10.81
CA GLU A 222 15.18 -18.27 -10.49
C GLU A 222 15.02 -17.28 -11.67
N ILE A 223 16.12 -16.80 -12.24
CA ILE A 223 16.10 -15.89 -13.40
C ILE A 223 15.41 -16.54 -14.60
N ALA A 224 15.64 -17.82 -14.84
CA ALA A 224 14.96 -18.56 -15.91
C ALA A 224 13.46 -18.66 -15.64
N ALA A 225 13.04 -18.99 -14.41
CA ALA A 225 11.64 -19.07 -14.03
C ALA A 225 10.94 -17.72 -14.11
N ALA A 226 11.55 -16.64 -13.61
CA ALA A 226 11.00 -15.29 -13.67
C ALA A 226 10.89 -14.76 -15.10
N THR A 227 11.86 -15.12 -15.97
CA THR A 227 11.80 -14.74 -17.39
C THR A 227 10.69 -15.48 -18.13
N ALA A 228 10.46 -16.76 -17.80
CA ALA A 228 9.34 -17.54 -18.33
C ALA A 228 8.01 -16.96 -17.84
N ASP A 229 7.90 -16.65 -16.54
CA ASP A 229 6.72 -16.03 -15.92
C ASP A 229 6.33 -14.74 -16.64
N GLU A 230 7.27 -13.82 -16.88
CA GLU A 230 7.04 -12.57 -17.62
C GLU A 230 6.45 -12.81 -19.01
N SER A 231 6.99 -13.80 -19.73
CA SER A 231 6.50 -14.17 -21.07
C SER A 231 5.10 -14.77 -21.00
N CYS A 232 4.88 -15.69 -20.07
CA CYS A 232 3.61 -16.40 -19.90
C CYS A 232 2.51 -15.47 -19.36
N THR A 233 2.82 -14.55 -18.47
CA THR A 233 1.89 -13.54 -17.97
C THR A 233 1.37 -12.65 -19.10
N ARG A 234 2.24 -12.26 -20.03
CA ARG A 234 1.84 -11.49 -21.21
C ARG A 234 1.01 -12.30 -22.19
N SER A 235 1.47 -13.50 -22.56
CA SER A 235 0.79 -14.33 -23.57
C SER A 235 -0.57 -14.86 -23.11
N SER A 236 -0.76 -15.08 -21.81
CA SER A 236 -2.04 -15.50 -21.23
C SER A 236 -2.99 -14.33 -20.95
N ASN A 237 -2.52 -13.08 -21.05
CA ASN A 237 -3.20 -11.87 -20.58
C ASN A 237 -3.54 -11.88 -19.07
N LEU A 238 -2.83 -12.64 -18.25
CA LEU A 238 -3.16 -12.81 -16.84
C LEU A 238 -3.17 -11.47 -16.09
N ALA A 239 -2.11 -10.69 -16.18
CA ALA A 239 -2.04 -9.39 -15.50
C ALA A 239 -3.10 -8.41 -16.02
N ALA A 240 -3.31 -8.34 -17.34
CA ALA A 240 -4.31 -7.45 -17.93
C ALA A 240 -5.72 -7.75 -17.43
N VAL A 241 -6.11 -9.03 -17.43
CA VAL A 241 -7.42 -9.47 -16.94
C VAL A 241 -7.54 -9.23 -15.45
N TYR A 242 -6.53 -9.59 -14.66
CA TYR A 242 -6.54 -9.44 -13.22
C TYR A 242 -6.73 -7.99 -12.78
N PHE A 243 -5.91 -7.08 -13.29
CA PHE A 243 -6.00 -5.67 -12.91
C PHE A 243 -7.26 -4.98 -13.43
N ALA A 244 -7.79 -5.40 -14.59
CA ALA A 244 -9.07 -4.89 -15.08
C ALA A 244 -10.25 -5.33 -14.19
N VAL A 245 -10.27 -6.61 -13.79
CA VAL A 245 -11.28 -7.17 -12.88
C VAL A 245 -11.18 -6.50 -11.51
N LEU A 246 -9.99 -6.40 -10.97
CA LEU A 246 -9.72 -5.77 -9.68
C LEU A 246 -10.16 -4.29 -9.66
N THR A 247 -9.82 -3.54 -10.72
CA THR A 247 -10.28 -2.16 -10.91
C THR A 247 -11.79 -2.05 -10.87
N GLY A 248 -12.50 -2.93 -11.58
CA GLY A 248 -13.96 -2.90 -11.64
C GLY A 248 -14.61 -3.23 -10.29
N TYR A 249 -14.08 -4.17 -9.52
CA TYR A 249 -14.54 -4.43 -8.16
C TYR A 249 -14.29 -3.24 -7.24
N GLN A 250 -13.09 -2.64 -7.30
CA GLN A 250 -12.78 -1.45 -6.48
C GLN A 250 -13.69 -0.28 -6.79
N GLN A 251 -14.04 -0.02 -8.05
CA GLN A 251 -14.96 1.06 -8.42
C GLN A 251 -16.34 0.91 -7.78
N GLN A 252 -16.88 -0.33 -7.72
CA GLN A 252 -18.15 -0.60 -7.05
C GLN A 252 -18.05 -0.36 -5.53
N LEU A 253 -16.98 -0.86 -4.90
CA LEU A 253 -16.72 -0.68 -3.47
C LEU A 253 -16.50 0.79 -3.09
N ILE A 254 -15.78 1.55 -3.91
CA ILE A 254 -15.60 2.99 -3.75
C ILE A 254 -16.93 3.71 -3.83
N SER A 255 -17.77 3.41 -4.83
CA SER A 255 -19.06 4.04 -5.01
C SER A 255 -19.96 3.85 -3.79
N ALA A 256 -19.97 2.63 -3.22
CA ALA A 256 -20.75 2.31 -2.03
C ALA A 256 -20.24 3.00 -0.75
N ASN A 257 -18.96 3.38 -0.70
CA ASN A 257 -18.29 3.95 0.48
C ASN A 257 -17.78 5.38 0.25
N ALA A 258 -18.27 6.06 -0.80
CA ALA A 258 -17.75 7.32 -1.29
C ALA A 258 -17.63 8.42 -0.21
N LYS A 259 -18.60 8.54 0.70
CA LYS A 259 -18.59 9.55 1.77
C LYS A 259 -17.40 9.38 2.72
N VAL A 260 -17.18 8.16 3.20
CA VAL A 260 -16.10 7.86 4.17
C VAL A 260 -14.74 8.00 3.48
N LEU A 261 -14.60 7.46 2.27
CA LEU A 261 -13.36 7.54 1.49
C LEU A 261 -12.99 8.98 1.11
N THR A 262 -13.98 9.80 0.70
CA THR A 262 -13.75 11.23 0.44
C THR A 262 -13.30 11.97 1.71
N GLY A 263 -13.91 11.65 2.87
CA GLY A 263 -13.47 12.19 4.16
C GLY A 263 -12.03 11.79 4.49
N TYR A 264 -11.67 10.54 4.26
CA TYR A 264 -10.31 10.04 4.48
C TYR A 264 -9.29 10.71 3.54
N LYS A 265 -9.61 10.83 2.26
CA LYS A 265 -8.74 11.54 1.30
C LYS A 265 -8.45 12.98 1.72
N LYS A 266 -9.44 13.69 2.28
CA LYS A 266 -9.22 15.03 2.84
C LYS A 266 -8.28 15.01 4.04
N GLN A 267 -8.35 13.99 4.90
CA GLN A 267 -7.43 13.83 6.02
C GLN A 267 -5.99 13.58 5.54
N VAL A 268 -5.81 12.72 4.52
CA VAL A 268 -4.49 12.49 3.88
C VAL A 268 -3.93 13.79 3.33
N GLN A 269 -4.73 14.54 2.55
CA GLN A 269 -4.29 15.82 2.01
C GLN A 269 -3.90 16.83 3.11
N ALA A 270 -4.71 16.95 4.16
CA ALA A 270 -4.40 17.83 5.28
C ALA A 270 -3.12 17.44 6.04
N GLN A 271 -2.82 16.13 6.12
CA GLN A 271 -1.57 15.63 6.68
C GLN A 271 -0.36 16.04 5.82
N VAL A 272 -0.48 15.86 4.49
CA VAL A 272 0.56 16.24 3.52
C VAL A 272 0.81 17.74 3.52
N ASP A 273 -0.25 18.56 3.48
CA ASP A 273 -0.14 20.01 3.53
C ASP A 273 0.55 20.49 4.83
N ARG A 274 0.16 19.90 5.97
CA ARG A 274 0.80 20.17 7.25
C ARG A 274 2.29 19.83 7.25
N ALA A 275 2.66 18.69 6.69
CA ALA A 275 4.05 18.28 6.55
C ALA A 275 4.85 19.27 5.70
N ALA A 276 4.30 19.70 4.57
CA ALA A 276 4.92 20.69 3.70
C ALA A 276 5.20 22.03 4.44
N HIS A 277 4.22 22.51 5.20
CA HIS A 277 4.38 23.74 6.01
C HIS A 277 5.46 23.60 7.08
N LEU A 278 5.50 22.47 7.78
CA LEU A 278 6.50 22.22 8.82
C LEU A 278 7.92 22.08 8.26
N LEU A 279 8.05 21.45 7.10
CA LEU A 279 9.34 21.32 6.41
C LEU A 279 9.85 22.68 5.94
N ALA A 280 9.01 23.50 5.31
CA ALA A 280 9.37 24.86 4.87
C ALA A 280 9.80 25.75 6.05
N ALA A 281 9.11 25.66 7.19
CA ALA A 281 9.50 26.37 8.42
C ALA A 281 10.82 25.85 9.02
N SER A 282 11.23 24.62 8.66
CA SER A 282 12.49 24.02 9.10
C SER A 282 13.69 24.54 8.31
N ASP A 283 13.50 24.87 7.04
CA ASP A 283 14.57 25.31 6.14
C ASP A 283 14.94 26.80 6.33
N THR A 284 14.13 27.55 7.09
CA THR A 284 14.30 29.00 7.33
C THR A 284 14.97 29.35 8.66
N THR A 285 15.34 28.36 9.46
CA THR A 285 15.98 28.54 10.80
C THR A 285 17.33 27.89 10.85
#